data_b6cd4d85ab58bb3d6f00393de72708e0
#
_entry.id   b6cd4d85ab58bb3d6f00393de72708e0
#
_cell.length_a   1.000
_cell.length_b   1.000
_cell.length_c   1.000
_cell.angle_alpha   90.00
_cell.angle_beta   90.00
_cell.angle_gamma   90.00
#
_symmetry.space_group_name_H-M   'P 1'
#
loop_
_entity.id
_entity.type
_entity.pdbx_description
1 polymer ?
#
loop_
_entity_poly.entity_id
_entity_poly.type
_entity_poly.pdbx_seq_one_letter_code
_entity_poly.pdbx_strand_id
1 'polypeptide(L)'
;IETPVFELTDVLLTKTGGETERQVYFVQSTGALEQGAAPELALRFDLTVPLARYVAEHEHQLAFPFRRYQMQRVYRGERAQKGRFREFYQCDIDVIGKDELPIRYDAEIPAVIHSVFSDLAIGPFTISLNNRKILRGFFDAIGLGDAGQQALILREIDKLDKRGADAVAQTLKGDGFGLGSAVIEQILDLVTTRSSTHASALAILDGLKNRYPETAQGVGEMLEVLDMLKNLGVPETNYALNFSIARGLDYYTGTVYETTLNDYPQIGSICSGGRYENLAGHYTKSKLPGVGISIGLTRLFFQLKDAGLVDTAESSVDVLVALLDD
;
A
#
# COMPACT_ATOMS: atom_id res chain seq x y z
N ILE A 1 4.44 1.59 -19.07
CA ILE A 1 3.20 1.29 -19.81
C ILE A 1 2.10 2.26 -19.41
N GLU A 2 1.05 2.34 -20.22
CA GLU A 2 -0.18 3.05 -19.89
C GLU A 2 -1.37 2.14 -20.11
N THR A 3 -2.36 2.20 -19.24
CA THR A 3 -3.63 1.48 -19.36
C THR A 3 -4.76 2.47 -19.60
N PRO A 4 -5.91 2.06 -20.15
CA PRO A 4 -7.07 2.94 -20.33
C PRO A 4 -7.55 3.55 -19.02
N VAL A 5 -8.10 4.77 -19.08
CA VAL A 5 -8.74 5.43 -17.94
C VAL A 5 -10.03 4.73 -17.54
N PHE A 6 -10.79 4.30 -18.56
CA PHE A 6 -12.00 3.50 -18.37
C PHE A 6 -11.63 2.03 -18.27
N GLU A 7 -12.25 1.35 -17.35
CA GLU A 7 -12.13 -0.10 -17.18
C GLU A 7 -13.54 -0.70 -17.08
N LEU A 8 -13.67 -1.96 -17.38
CA LEU A 8 -14.93 -2.67 -17.17
C LEU A 8 -15.25 -2.71 -15.66
N THR A 9 -16.50 -2.48 -15.33
CA THR A 9 -16.98 -2.50 -13.93
C THR A 9 -16.64 -3.82 -13.25
N ASP A 10 -16.82 -4.94 -13.93
CA ASP A 10 -16.52 -6.27 -13.40
C ASP A 10 -15.03 -6.46 -13.09
N VAL A 11 -14.13 -5.82 -13.88
CA VAL A 11 -12.69 -5.86 -13.64
C VAL A 11 -12.33 -5.15 -12.33
N LEU A 12 -12.91 -3.98 -12.09
CA LEU A 12 -12.59 -3.16 -10.92
C LEU A 12 -13.23 -3.69 -9.62
N LEU A 13 -14.42 -4.30 -9.70
CA LEU A 13 -15.19 -4.69 -8.52
C LEU A 13 -15.01 -6.15 -8.08
N THR A 14 -14.40 -6.99 -8.88
CA THR A 14 -14.31 -8.44 -8.62
C THR A 14 -13.56 -8.82 -7.32
N LYS A 15 -12.67 -7.97 -6.85
CA LYS A 15 -11.85 -8.20 -5.62
C LYS A 15 -11.84 -7.05 -4.64
N THR A 16 -12.64 -6.04 -4.87
CA THR A 16 -12.76 -4.92 -3.97
C THR A 16 -13.91 -5.16 -3.01
N GLY A 17 -13.61 -5.52 -1.78
CA GLY A 17 -14.61 -5.61 -0.71
C GLY A 17 -14.85 -4.25 -0.06
N GLY A 18 -16.11 -3.85 0.06
CA GLY A 18 -16.55 -2.85 1.02
C GLY A 18 -16.22 -1.39 0.76
N GLU A 19 -15.09 -0.88 1.20
CA GLU A 19 -14.83 0.56 1.21
C GLU A 19 -14.40 1.10 -0.17
N THR A 20 -13.64 0.33 -0.93
CA THR A 20 -13.15 0.72 -2.26
C THR A 20 -14.29 0.79 -3.27
N GLU A 21 -15.27 -0.11 -3.20
CA GLU A 21 -16.45 -0.10 -4.08
C GLU A 21 -17.25 1.20 -3.96
N ARG A 22 -17.33 1.78 -2.76
CA ARG A 22 -18.03 3.04 -2.51
C ARG A 22 -17.32 4.26 -3.11
N GLN A 23 -16.08 4.08 -3.57
CA GLN A 23 -15.25 5.16 -4.12
C GLN A 23 -15.11 5.09 -5.64
N VAL A 24 -15.66 4.05 -6.29
CA VAL A 24 -15.60 3.89 -7.74
C VAL A 24 -16.57 4.86 -8.42
N TYR A 25 -16.09 5.57 -9.45
CA TYR A 25 -16.92 6.37 -10.33
C TYR A 25 -17.39 5.52 -11.50
N PHE A 26 -18.68 5.29 -11.62
CA PHE A 26 -19.27 4.67 -12.80
C PHE A 26 -19.40 5.66 -13.94
N VAL A 27 -19.22 5.17 -15.16
CA VAL A 27 -19.34 5.96 -16.38
C VAL A 27 -20.39 5.32 -17.28
N GLN A 28 -21.31 6.16 -17.75
CA GLN A 28 -22.44 5.73 -18.54
C GLN A 28 -22.77 6.78 -19.59
N SER A 29 -23.11 6.36 -20.80
CA SER A 29 -23.63 7.29 -21.80
C SER A 29 -25.02 7.77 -21.42
N THR A 30 -25.40 8.97 -21.86
CA THR A 30 -26.75 9.53 -21.59
C THR A 30 -27.85 8.60 -22.08
N GLY A 31 -27.69 7.98 -23.28
CA GLY A 31 -28.68 7.06 -23.82
C GLY A 31 -28.83 5.78 -22.99
N ALA A 32 -27.75 5.22 -22.45
CA ALA A 32 -27.82 4.07 -21.56
C ALA A 32 -28.47 4.42 -20.22
N LEU A 33 -28.17 5.63 -19.69
CA LEU A 33 -28.78 6.13 -18.46
C LEU A 33 -30.30 6.32 -18.61
N GLU A 34 -30.75 6.88 -19.72
CA GLU A 34 -32.19 7.03 -20.04
C GLU A 34 -32.93 5.71 -20.15
N GLN A 35 -32.23 4.64 -20.58
CA GLN A 35 -32.78 3.30 -20.67
C GLN A 35 -32.71 2.54 -19.34
N GLY A 36 -32.16 3.13 -18.30
CA GLY A 36 -31.99 2.49 -16.97
C GLY A 36 -31.03 1.30 -16.99
N ALA A 37 -30.08 1.25 -17.97
CA ALA A 37 -29.08 0.19 -18.04
C ALA A 37 -28.08 0.30 -16.87
N ALA A 38 -27.52 -0.82 -16.41
CA ALA A 38 -26.43 -0.80 -15.45
C ALA A 38 -25.14 -0.26 -16.10
N PRO A 39 -24.28 0.48 -15.37
CA PRO A 39 -23.02 0.97 -15.90
C PRO A 39 -22.03 -0.17 -16.17
N GLU A 40 -21.58 -0.32 -17.41
CA GLU A 40 -20.59 -1.31 -17.82
C GLU A 40 -19.17 -0.83 -17.62
N LEU A 41 -18.95 0.50 -17.55
CA LEU A 41 -17.66 1.14 -17.42
C LEU A 41 -17.54 1.91 -16.11
N ALA A 42 -16.32 1.97 -15.62
CA ALA A 42 -15.97 2.77 -14.46
C ALA A 42 -14.59 3.41 -14.63
N LEU A 43 -14.30 4.49 -13.89
CA LEU A 43 -12.97 5.07 -13.83
C LEU A 43 -12.09 4.23 -12.90
N ARG A 44 -10.87 3.92 -13.34
CA ARG A 44 -9.90 3.20 -12.51
C ARG A 44 -9.58 3.96 -11.22
N PHE A 45 -9.55 3.26 -10.09
CA PHE A 45 -9.24 3.82 -8.77
C PHE A 45 -7.78 3.57 -8.34
N ASP A 46 -7.08 2.67 -9.04
CA ASP A 46 -5.65 2.38 -8.92
C ASP A 46 -5.06 2.02 -10.28
N LEU A 47 -3.76 1.72 -10.33
CA LEU A 47 -3.07 1.29 -11.55
C LEU A 47 -2.74 -0.21 -11.53
N THR A 48 -2.92 -0.89 -10.41
CA THR A 48 -2.52 -2.30 -10.22
C THR A 48 -3.59 -3.26 -10.74
N VAL A 49 -4.88 -2.97 -10.52
CA VAL A 49 -5.98 -3.80 -11.06
C VAL A 49 -5.99 -3.80 -12.60
N PRO A 50 -5.93 -2.64 -13.28
CA PRO A 50 -5.77 -2.60 -14.74
C PRO A 50 -4.49 -3.29 -15.24
N LEU A 51 -3.39 -3.19 -14.49
CA LEU A 51 -2.15 -3.91 -14.80
C LEU A 51 -2.35 -5.42 -14.77
N ALA A 52 -3.03 -5.94 -13.74
CA ALA A 52 -3.27 -7.38 -13.59
C ALA A 52 -4.05 -7.93 -14.80
N ARG A 53 -5.08 -7.21 -15.26
CA ARG A 53 -5.81 -7.55 -16.48
C ARG A 53 -4.89 -7.51 -17.71
N TYR A 54 -4.14 -6.44 -17.90
CA TYR A 54 -3.20 -6.28 -19.00
C TYR A 54 -2.20 -7.44 -19.07
N VAL A 55 -1.58 -7.80 -17.95
CA VAL A 55 -0.61 -8.90 -17.89
C VAL A 55 -1.28 -10.24 -18.20
N ALA A 56 -2.49 -10.48 -17.70
CA ALA A 56 -3.24 -11.69 -18.01
C ALA A 56 -3.57 -11.84 -19.49
N GLU A 57 -3.94 -10.74 -20.16
CA GLU A 57 -4.24 -10.74 -21.60
C GLU A 57 -2.99 -10.95 -22.48
N HIS A 58 -1.84 -10.44 -22.03
CA HIS A 58 -0.62 -10.39 -22.83
C HIS A 58 0.48 -11.33 -22.30
N GLU A 59 0.17 -12.25 -21.40
CA GLU A 59 1.17 -13.11 -20.73
C GLU A 59 2.08 -13.89 -21.70
N HIS A 60 1.59 -14.21 -22.89
CA HIS A 60 2.35 -14.93 -23.91
C HIS A 60 3.36 -14.05 -24.67
N GLN A 61 3.24 -12.73 -24.53
CA GLN A 61 4.09 -11.74 -25.20
C GLN A 61 5.08 -11.08 -24.22
N LEU A 62 4.87 -11.26 -22.91
CA LEU A 62 5.67 -10.62 -21.87
C LEU A 62 6.80 -11.54 -21.41
N ALA A 63 7.96 -10.93 -21.15
CA ALA A 63 9.07 -11.60 -20.48
C ALA A 63 8.89 -11.49 -18.95
N PHE A 64 9.00 -12.61 -18.25
CA PHE A 64 8.90 -12.67 -16.79
C PHE A 64 10.27 -12.89 -16.12
N PRO A 65 10.51 -12.29 -14.93
CA PRO A 65 9.62 -11.40 -14.22
C PRO A 65 9.41 -10.07 -14.97
N PHE A 66 8.15 -9.69 -15.14
CA PHE A 66 7.78 -8.46 -15.82
C PHE A 66 7.86 -7.28 -14.87
N ARG A 67 8.78 -6.36 -15.13
CA ARG A 67 8.93 -5.10 -14.38
C ARG A 67 8.28 -3.97 -15.16
N ARG A 68 7.45 -3.18 -14.48
CA ARG A 68 6.84 -1.99 -15.07
C ARG A 68 6.93 -0.79 -14.14
N TYR A 69 6.89 0.38 -14.72
CA TYR A 69 6.44 1.59 -14.04
C TYR A 69 5.32 2.25 -14.84
N GLN A 70 4.47 3.00 -14.14
CA GLN A 70 3.33 3.69 -14.72
C GLN A 70 3.03 4.96 -13.94
N MET A 71 2.88 6.09 -14.64
CA MET A 71 2.55 7.38 -14.04
C MET A 71 1.29 7.89 -14.71
N GLN A 72 0.15 7.71 -14.07
CA GLN A 72 -1.15 8.11 -14.62
C GLN A 72 -2.11 8.56 -13.52
N ARG A 73 -3.21 9.17 -13.95
CA ARG A 73 -4.31 9.59 -13.06
C ARG A 73 -5.15 8.39 -12.65
N VAL A 74 -5.62 8.46 -11.41
CA VAL A 74 -6.62 7.57 -10.82
C VAL A 74 -7.73 8.41 -10.20
N TYR A 75 -8.89 7.79 -9.98
CA TYR A 75 -10.12 8.48 -9.62
C TYR A 75 -10.78 7.81 -8.42
N ARG A 76 -11.01 8.59 -7.35
CA ARG A 76 -11.65 8.07 -6.13
C ARG A 76 -12.72 9.03 -5.65
N GLY A 77 -13.93 8.51 -5.43
CA GLY A 77 -15.09 9.24 -4.92
C GLY A 77 -15.02 9.58 -3.44
N GLU A 78 -13.81 9.76 -2.90
CA GLU A 78 -13.60 10.14 -1.50
C GLU A 78 -14.15 11.56 -1.22
N ARG A 79 -14.46 11.79 0.06
CA ARG A 79 -14.75 13.15 0.51
C ARG A 79 -13.50 14.02 0.33
N ALA A 80 -13.64 15.11 -0.42
CA ALA A 80 -12.55 16.06 -0.64
C ALA A 80 -12.05 16.64 0.70
N GLN A 81 -10.75 16.55 0.92
CA GLN A 81 -10.06 17.08 2.10
C GLN A 81 -8.73 17.71 1.66
N LYS A 82 -8.10 18.51 2.54
CA LYS A 82 -6.78 19.08 2.28
C LYS A 82 -5.79 17.96 1.94
N GLY A 83 -5.15 18.02 0.76
CA GLY A 83 -4.23 17.01 0.27
C GLY A 83 -4.86 15.70 -0.24
N ARG A 84 -6.20 15.61 -0.32
CA ARG A 84 -6.92 14.49 -0.93
C ARG A 84 -7.79 14.97 -2.08
N PHE A 85 -7.52 14.43 -3.25
CA PHE A 85 -8.17 14.82 -4.50
C PHE A 85 -8.97 13.63 -5.05
N ARG A 86 -10.02 13.91 -5.80
CA ARG A 86 -10.84 12.90 -6.46
C ARG A 86 -10.22 12.38 -7.76
N GLU A 87 -9.36 13.20 -8.38
CA GLU A 87 -8.48 12.87 -9.48
C GLU A 87 -7.05 13.22 -9.07
N PHE A 88 -6.13 12.26 -9.14
CA PHE A 88 -4.74 12.46 -8.74
C PHE A 88 -3.80 11.51 -9.47
N TYR A 89 -2.53 11.90 -9.59
CA TYR A 89 -1.51 11.06 -10.15
C TYR A 89 -0.96 10.06 -9.14
N GLN A 90 -0.84 8.82 -9.59
CA GLN A 90 -0.03 7.79 -8.97
C GLN A 90 1.18 7.47 -9.83
N CYS A 91 2.32 7.20 -9.18
CA CYS A 91 3.52 6.64 -9.80
C CYS A 91 3.71 5.25 -9.20
N ASP A 92 3.42 4.23 -9.98
CA ASP A 92 3.43 2.84 -9.55
C ASP A 92 4.60 2.09 -10.16
N ILE A 93 5.19 1.19 -9.38
CA ILE A 93 6.21 0.25 -9.80
C ILE A 93 5.77 -1.13 -9.35
N ASP A 94 5.81 -2.11 -10.27
CA ASP A 94 5.49 -3.51 -9.97
C ASP A 94 6.47 -4.46 -10.64
N VAL A 95 6.69 -5.59 -9.98
CA VAL A 95 7.35 -6.78 -10.53
C VAL A 95 6.35 -7.91 -10.48
N ILE A 96 6.04 -8.51 -11.62
CA ILE A 96 5.09 -9.63 -11.73
C ILE A 96 5.84 -10.88 -12.20
N GLY A 97 5.68 -11.97 -11.47
CA GLY A 97 6.16 -13.30 -11.84
C GLY A 97 5.12 -14.10 -12.62
N LYS A 98 5.56 -15.23 -13.19
CA LYS A 98 4.70 -16.28 -13.72
C LYS A 98 4.96 -17.56 -12.94
N ASP A 99 3.88 -18.17 -12.44
CA ASP A 99 3.86 -19.33 -11.54
C ASP A 99 4.40 -19.00 -10.14
N GLU A 100 5.54 -18.35 -10.03
CA GLU A 100 6.17 -17.92 -8.78
C GLU A 100 6.85 -16.55 -8.93
N LEU A 101 7.06 -15.90 -7.81
CA LEU A 101 7.88 -14.68 -7.70
C LEU A 101 8.74 -14.81 -6.44
N PRO A 102 10.05 -15.07 -6.54
CA PRO A 102 10.96 -15.17 -5.41
C PRO A 102 10.90 -13.96 -4.47
N ILE A 103 11.07 -14.20 -3.16
CA ILE A 103 10.97 -13.15 -2.11
C ILE A 103 12.01 -12.05 -2.28
N ARG A 104 13.14 -12.32 -2.94
CA ARG A 104 14.13 -11.27 -3.26
C ARG A 104 13.54 -10.04 -3.96
N TYR A 105 12.44 -10.20 -4.71
CA TYR A 105 11.75 -9.06 -5.35
C TYR A 105 11.02 -8.17 -4.35
N ASP A 106 10.67 -8.69 -3.18
CA ASP A 106 10.11 -7.91 -2.08
C ASP A 106 11.18 -6.97 -1.47
N ALA A 107 12.46 -7.29 -1.61
CA ALA A 107 13.55 -6.39 -1.23
C ALA A 107 13.94 -5.40 -2.34
N GLU A 108 13.76 -5.78 -3.62
CA GLU A 108 14.00 -4.89 -4.76
C GLU A 108 13.12 -3.63 -4.66
N ILE A 109 11.88 -3.77 -4.25
CA ILE A 109 10.94 -2.65 -4.14
C ILE A 109 11.38 -1.59 -3.13
N PRO A 110 11.69 -1.89 -1.86
CA PRO A 110 12.23 -0.89 -0.93
C PRO A 110 13.56 -0.29 -1.37
N ALA A 111 14.42 -1.03 -2.08
CA ALA A 111 15.64 -0.49 -2.64
C ALA A 111 15.37 0.57 -3.72
N VAL A 112 14.35 0.36 -4.57
CA VAL A 112 13.89 1.37 -5.53
C VAL A 112 13.29 2.58 -4.81
N ILE A 113 12.48 2.37 -3.75
CA ILE A 113 11.95 3.47 -2.94
C ILE A 113 13.10 4.31 -2.37
N HIS A 114 14.11 3.65 -1.79
CA HIS A 114 15.30 4.32 -1.24
C HIS A 114 16.00 5.17 -2.31
N SER A 115 16.26 4.61 -3.50
CA SER A 115 16.91 5.34 -4.60
C SER A 115 16.08 6.58 -5.00
N VAL A 116 14.78 6.40 -5.27
CA VAL A 116 13.90 7.49 -5.72
C VAL A 116 13.83 8.63 -4.70
N PHE A 117 13.60 8.32 -3.41
CA PHE A 117 13.48 9.38 -2.40
C PHE A 117 14.81 10.01 -2.03
N SER A 118 15.93 9.29 -2.16
CA SER A 118 17.27 9.87 -2.03
C SER A 118 17.57 10.87 -3.17
N ASP A 119 17.21 10.51 -4.40
CA ASP A 119 17.40 11.39 -5.57
C ASP A 119 16.48 12.63 -5.50
N LEU A 120 15.26 12.47 -4.99
CA LEU A 120 14.34 13.60 -4.78
C LEU A 120 14.78 14.55 -3.67
N ALA A 121 15.67 14.12 -2.77
CA ALA A 121 16.24 14.93 -1.68
C ALA A 121 15.18 15.65 -0.79
N ILE A 122 14.05 14.99 -0.55
CA ILE A 122 12.90 15.57 0.19
C ILE A 122 13.03 15.46 1.71
N GLY A 123 14.20 15.08 2.22
CA GLY A 123 14.49 14.90 3.64
C GLY A 123 14.61 13.45 4.08
N PRO A 124 14.92 13.20 5.35
CA PRO A 124 15.07 11.85 5.89
C PRO A 124 13.73 11.12 5.91
N PHE A 125 13.74 9.83 5.55
CA PHE A 125 12.56 9.00 5.47
C PHE A 125 12.81 7.60 6.02
N THR A 126 11.75 6.92 6.42
CA THR A 126 11.76 5.53 6.89
C THR A 126 10.78 4.69 6.08
N ILE A 127 11.27 3.58 5.53
CA ILE A 127 10.49 2.53 4.89
C ILE A 127 10.11 1.52 5.98
N SER A 128 8.89 1.58 6.41
CA SER A 128 8.31 0.63 7.36
C SER A 128 7.95 -0.67 6.65
N LEU A 129 8.33 -1.81 7.23
CA LEU A 129 8.15 -3.15 6.68
C LEU A 129 7.31 -4.00 7.62
N ASN A 130 6.38 -4.78 7.04
CA ASN A 130 5.64 -5.83 7.74
C ASN A 130 5.36 -6.99 6.77
N ASN A 131 4.86 -8.10 7.30
CA ASN A 131 4.38 -9.22 6.50
C ASN A 131 3.04 -9.71 7.05
N ARG A 132 2.02 -9.78 6.20
CA ARG A 132 0.67 -10.20 6.60
C ARG A 132 0.61 -11.63 7.13
N LYS A 133 1.54 -12.50 6.71
CA LYS A 133 1.64 -13.86 7.23
C LYS A 133 2.12 -13.89 8.69
N ILE A 134 2.94 -12.91 9.11
CA ILE A 134 3.32 -12.75 10.53
C ILE A 134 2.08 -12.40 11.34
N LEU A 135 1.31 -11.39 10.92
CA LEU A 135 0.10 -10.96 11.64
C LEU A 135 -0.93 -12.09 11.72
N ARG A 136 -1.15 -12.79 10.60
CA ARG A 136 -2.07 -13.93 10.56
C ARG A 136 -1.63 -15.05 11.50
N GLY A 137 -0.36 -15.48 11.41
CA GLY A 137 0.17 -16.52 12.30
C GLY A 137 0.10 -16.13 13.77
N PHE A 138 0.37 -14.86 14.09
CA PHE A 138 0.22 -14.34 15.44
C PHE A 138 -1.24 -14.42 15.93
N PHE A 139 -2.22 -13.99 15.12
CA PHE A 139 -3.63 -14.08 15.49
C PHE A 139 -4.09 -15.53 15.66
N ASP A 140 -3.66 -16.43 14.79
CA ASP A 140 -3.95 -17.86 14.91
C ASP A 140 -3.38 -18.42 16.23
N ALA A 141 -2.14 -18.05 16.60
CA ALA A 141 -1.49 -18.48 17.84
C ALA A 141 -2.18 -18.00 19.12
N ILE A 142 -2.80 -16.82 19.11
CA ILE A 142 -3.53 -16.27 20.27
C ILE A 142 -5.02 -16.61 20.26
N GLY A 143 -5.46 -17.54 19.37
CA GLY A 143 -6.84 -18.04 19.31
C GLY A 143 -7.83 -17.18 18.54
N LEU A 144 -7.35 -16.26 17.69
CA LEU A 144 -8.15 -15.40 16.83
C LEU A 144 -8.08 -15.88 15.36
N GLY A 145 -8.43 -17.15 15.10
CA GLY A 145 -8.29 -17.79 13.78
C GLY A 145 -9.36 -17.39 12.74
N ASP A 146 -10.42 -16.69 13.14
CA ASP A 146 -11.46 -16.24 12.19
C ASP A 146 -10.98 -15.07 11.34
N ALA A 147 -10.94 -15.26 10.02
CA ALA A 147 -10.43 -14.26 9.08
C ALA A 147 -11.25 -12.95 9.06
N GLY A 148 -12.55 -13.03 9.28
CA GLY A 148 -13.43 -11.86 9.37
C GLY A 148 -13.11 -11.03 10.62
N GLN A 149 -12.95 -11.70 11.76
CA GLN A 149 -12.52 -11.06 13.00
C GLN A 149 -11.14 -10.44 12.90
N GLN A 150 -10.17 -11.18 12.31
CA GLN A 150 -8.83 -10.64 12.05
C GLN A 150 -8.87 -9.35 11.22
N ALA A 151 -9.67 -9.33 10.14
CA ALA A 151 -9.82 -8.14 9.30
C ALA A 151 -10.38 -6.93 10.06
N LEU A 152 -11.35 -7.15 10.96
CA LEU A 152 -11.91 -6.08 11.80
C LEU A 152 -10.88 -5.56 12.80
N ILE A 153 -10.11 -6.45 13.45
CA ILE A 153 -9.04 -6.09 14.39
C ILE A 153 -7.96 -5.28 13.66
N LEU A 154 -7.53 -5.72 12.48
CA LEU A 154 -6.54 -5.01 11.67
C LEU A 154 -7.00 -3.59 11.27
N ARG A 155 -8.28 -3.41 10.95
CA ARG A 155 -8.86 -2.08 10.69
C ARG A 155 -8.85 -1.17 11.92
N GLU A 156 -8.95 -1.74 13.12
CA GLU A 156 -8.87 -0.94 14.35
C GLU A 156 -7.42 -0.62 14.70
N ILE A 157 -6.50 -1.57 14.57
CA ILE A 157 -5.05 -1.36 14.73
C ILE A 157 -4.53 -0.25 13.81
N ASP A 158 -5.04 -0.18 12.60
CA ASP A 158 -4.72 0.86 11.63
C ASP A 158 -5.00 2.30 12.11
N LYS A 159 -5.84 2.46 13.09
CA LYS A 159 -6.13 3.76 13.72
C LYS A 159 -5.18 4.08 14.87
N LEU A 160 -4.24 3.18 15.20
CA LEU A 160 -3.34 3.30 16.36
C LEU A 160 -2.59 4.62 16.38
N ASP A 161 -1.97 5.00 15.26
CA ASP A 161 -1.18 6.24 15.16
C ASP A 161 -2.03 7.52 15.34
N LYS A 162 -3.35 7.43 15.04
CA LYS A 162 -4.26 8.58 15.13
C LYS A 162 -4.99 8.67 16.48
N ARG A 163 -5.33 7.51 17.06
CA ARG A 163 -6.20 7.43 18.24
C ARG A 163 -5.44 7.07 19.52
N GLY A 164 -4.22 6.54 19.39
CA GLY A 164 -3.43 6.03 20.50
C GLY A 164 -3.84 4.63 20.96
N ALA A 165 -2.94 3.97 21.68
CA ALA A 165 -3.11 2.58 22.12
C ALA A 165 -4.30 2.40 23.07
N ASP A 166 -4.54 3.33 23.99
CA ASP A 166 -5.65 3.25 24.94
C ASP A 166 -7.01 3.26 24.25
N ALA A 167 -7.20 4.12 23.26
CA ALA A 167 -8.46 4.21 22.51
C ALA A 167 -8.71 2.96 21.68
N VAL A 168 -7.65 2.38 21.08
CA VAL A 168 -7.73 1.10 20.36
C VAL A 168 -8.06 -0.04 21.31
N ALA A 169 -7.38 -0.11 22.48
CA ALA A 169 -7.67 -1.10 23.52
C ALA A 169 -9.14 -1.06 23.97
N GLN A 170 -9.66 0.15 24.22
CA GLN A 170 -11.07 0.33 24.62
C GLN A 170 -12.04 -0.19 23.54
N THR A 171 -11.76 0.07 22.28
CA THR A 171 -12.59 -0.42 21.18
C THR A 171 -12.53 -1.94 21.07
N LEU A 172 -11.33 -2.55 21.17
CA LEU A 172 -11.15 -4.01 21.12
C LEU A 172 -11.81 -4.74 22.31
N LYS A 173 -11.96 -4.05 23.46
CA LYS A 173 -12.67 -4.57 24.63
C LYS A 173 -14.19 -4.46 24.49
N GLY A 174 -14.69 -3.52 23.68
CA GLY A 174 -16.12 -3.24 23.53
C GLY A 174 -16.92 -4.35 22.85
N ASP A 175 -18.25 -4.22 22.87
CA ASP A 175 -19.21 -5.23 22.45
C ASP A 175 -19.06 -5.74 20.99
N GLY A 176 -18.43 -4.94 20.12
CA GLY A 176 -18.15 -5.34 18.72
C GLY A 176 -17.03 -6.37 18.56
N PHE A 177 -16.12 -6.47 19.55
CA PHE A 177 -14.97 -7.38 19.53
C PHE A 177 -14.97 -8.33 20.75
N GLY A 178 -15.24 -7.82 21.95
CA GLY A 178 -15.34 -8.60 23.17
C GLY A 178 -14.02 -9.27 23.59
N LEU A 179 -12.87 -8.72 23.21
CA LEU A 179 -11.58 -9.35 23.51
C LEU A 179 -11.18 -9.19 24.98
N GLY A 180 -10.61 -10.25 25.55
CA GLY A 180 -10.06 -10.23 26.91
C GLY A 180 -8.81 -9.35 27.03
N SER A 181 -8.59 -8.77 28.21
CA SER A 181 -7.47 -7.83 28.44
C SER A 181 -6.10 -8.42 28.10
N ALA A 182 -5.86 -9.70 28.41
CA ALA A 182 -4.58 -10.36 28.08
C ALA A 182 -4.35 -10.49 26.56
N VAL A 183 -5.39 -10.74 25.78
CA VAL A 183 -5.30 -10.81 24.31
C VAL A 183 -5.03 -9.42 23.73
N ILE A 184 -5.71 -8.38 24.25
CA ILE A 184 -5.50 -6.98 23.84
C ILE A 184 -4.06 -6.54 24.13
N GLU A 185 -3.52 -6.89 25.30
CA GLU A 185 -2.13 -6.60 25.67
C GLU A 185 -1.15 -7.25 24.68
N GLN A 186 -1.34 -8.54 24.34
CA GLN A 186 -0.50 -9.23 23.33
C GLN A 186 -0.58 -8.57 21.95
N ILE A 187 -1.76 -8.13 21.53
CA ILE A 187 -1.94 -7.42 20.27
C ILE A 187 -1.18 -6.10 20.28
N LEU A 188 -1.35 -5.31 21.33
CA LEU A 188 -0.70 -4.01 21.48
C LEU A 188 0.82 -4.15 21.57
N ASP A 189 1.34 -5.12 22.32
CA ASP A 189 2.77 -5.42 22.40
C ASP A 189 3.36 -5.66 21.01
N LEU A 190 2.72 -6.50 20.18
CA LEU A 190 3.19 -6.75 18.82
C LEU A 190 3.12 -5.49 17.96
N VAL A 191 1.95 -4.84 17.87
CA VAL A 191 1.74 -3.76 16.92
C VAL A 191 2.44 -2.44 17.28
N THR A 192 2.89 -2.30 18.52
CA THR A 192 3.74 -1.17 18.96
C THR A 192 5.24 -1.46 18.84
N THR A 193 5.61 -2.74 18.61
CA THR A 193 7.01 -3.13 18.45
C THR A 193 7.60 -2.51 17.17
N ARG A 194 8.78 -1.90 17.31
CA ARG A 194 9.56 -1.28 16.23
C ARG A 194 11.00 -1.72 16.30
N SER A 195 11.65 -1.91 15.18
CA SER A 195 13.11 -2.05 15.13
C SER A 195 13.76 -0.67 14.92
N SER A 196 14.96 -0.50 15.48
CA SER A 196 15.78 0.70 15.30
C SER A 196 17.07 0.42 14.52
N THR A 197 17.44 -0.85 14.37
CA THR A 197 18.63 -1.31 13.64
C THR A 197 18.33 -2.64 12.96
N HIS A 198 19.17 -3.03 12.02
CA HIS A 198 19.07 -4.35 11.38
C HIS A 198 19.16 -5.48 12.44
N ALA A 199 20.12 -5.39 13.35
CA ALA A 199 20.27 -6.40 14.41
C ALA A 199 19.03 -6.51 15.32
N SER A 200 18.41 -5.38 15.68
CA SER A 200 17.16 -5.40 16.47
C SER A 200 16.00 -6.00 15.67
N ALA A 201 15.93 -5.77 14.37
CA ALA A 201 14.91 -6.39 13.51
C ALA A 201 15.03 -7.92 13.50
N LEU A 202 16.26 -8.45 13.35
CA LEU A 202 16.50 -9.90 13.40
C LEU A 202 16.13 -10.50 14.76
N ALA A 203 16.49 -9.83 15.87
CA ALA A 203 16.16 -10.29 17.22
C ALA A 203 14.63 -10.31 17.46
N ILE A 204 13.90 -9.30 16.99
CA ILE A 204 12.44 -9.25 17.09
C ILE A 204 11.81 -10.43 16.33
N LEU A 205 12.25 -10.68 15.10
CA LEU A 205 11.72 -11.77 14.26
C LEU A 205 12.01 -13.14 14.86
N ASP A 206 13.21 -13.35 15.37
CA ASP A 206 13.57 -14.61 16.06
C ASP A 206 12.73 -14.81 17.33
N GLY A 207 12.56 -13.76 18.14
CA GLY A 207 11.69 -13.77 19.30
C GLY A 207 10.22 -14.10 18.96
N LEU A 208 9.69 -13.55 17.87
CA LEU A 208 8.34 -13.83 17.41
C LEU A 208 8.18 -15.29 16.98
N LYS A 209 9.09 -15.80 16.18
CA LYS A 209 9.08 -17.20 15.71
C LYS A 209 9.14 -18.19 16.88
N ASN A 210 9.99 -17.91 17.89
CA ASN A 210 10.14 -18.77 19.05
C ASN A 210 8.90 -18.74 19.96
N ARG A 211 8.25 -17.58 20.10
CA ARG A 211 7.05 -17.41 20.94
C ARG A 211 5.77 -17.88 20.24
N TYR A 212 5.69 -17.67 18.92
CA TYR A 212 4.52 -17.96 18.08
C TYR A 212 4.96 -18.69 16.80
N PRO A 213 5.13 -20.05 16.86
CA PRO A 213 5.61 -20.84 15.72
C PRO A 213 4.79 -20.68 14.43
N GLU A 214 3.51 -20.32 14.55
CA GLU A 214 2.59 -20.06 13.43
C GLU A 214 3.04 -18.87 12.55
N THR A 215 3.90 -18.00 13.09
CA THR A 215 4.48 -16.86 12.35
C THR A 215 5.67 -17.27 11.47
N ALA A 216 6.16 -18.51 11.56
CA ALA A 216 7.43 -18.95 10.99
C ALA A 216 7.59 -18.66 9.49
N GLN A 217 6.51 -18.82 8.69
CA GLN A 217 6.56 -18.54 7.27
C GLN A 217 6.80 -17.04 7.00
N GLY A 218 6.00 -16.18 7.59
CA GLY A 218 6.14 -14.73 7.40
C GLY A 218 7.45 -14.19 7.97
N VAL A 219 7.93 -14.75 9.07
CA VAL A 219 9.25 -14.44 9.65
C VAL A 219 10.36 -14.84 8.68
N GLY A 220 10.31 -16.05 8.10
CA GLY A 220 11.31 -16.50 7.13
C GLY A 220 11.39 -15.59 5.91
N GLU A 221 10.24 -15.20 5.34
CA GLU A 221 10.17 -14.23 4.24
C GLU A 221 10.75 -12.87 4.62
N MET A 222 10.45 -12.36 5.81
CA MET A 222 10.96 -11.06 6.26
C MET A 222 12.46 -11.09 6.55
N LEU A 223 13.01 -12.18 7.07
CA LEU A 223 14.45 -12.37 7.25
C LEU A 223 15.18 -12.32 5.90
N GLU A 224 14.63 -12.98 4.85
CA GLU A 224 15.17 -12.92 3.49
C GLU A 224 15.12 -11.49 2.94
N VAL A 225 14.02 -10.77 3.12
CA VAL A 225 13.88 -9.36 2.70
C VAL A 225 14.93 -8.47 3.38
N LEU A 226 15.11 -8.59 4.69
CA LEU A 226 16.08 -7.78 5.45
C LEU A 226 17.53 -8.05 5.03
N ASP A 227 17.90 -9.33 4.83
CA ASP A 227 19.23 -9.70 4.34
C ASP A 227 19.50 -9.14 2.93
N MET A 228 18.51 -9.25 2.06
CA MET A 228 18.62 -8.70 0.70
C MET A 228 18.70 -7.18 0.68
N LEU A 229 17.97 -6.45 1.54
CA LEU A 229 18.06 -5.00 1.66
C LEU A 229 19.47 -4.54 2.03
N LYS A 230 20.10 -5.24 2.97
CA LYS A 230 21.50 -5.00 3.34
C LYS A 230 22.43 -5.24 2.15
N ASN A 231 22.23 -6.35 1.40
CA ASN A 231 23.04 -6.68 0.22
C ASN A 231 22.85 -5.69 -0.94
N LEU A 232 21.65 -5.10 -1.07
CA LEU A 232 21.35 -4.03 -2.03
C LEU A 232 21.86 -2.65 -1.60
N GLY A 233 22.48 -2.55 -0.41
CA GLY A 233 23.08 -1.31 0.08
C GLY A 233 22.09 -0.29 0.63
N VAL A 234 20.86 -0.69 0.96
CA VAL A 234 19.91 0.20 1.64
C VAL A 234 20.38 0.43 3.07
N PRO A 235 20.62 1.69 3.49
CA PRO A 235 21.07 1.97 4.85
C PRO A 235 20.05 1.50 5.90
N GLU A 236 20.50 0.93 6.99
CA GLU A 236 19.62 0.46 8.06
C GLU A 236 18.81 1.58 8.75
N THR A 237 19.23 2.83 8.57
CA THR A 237 18.51 4.02 9.03
C THR A 237 17.27 4.33 8.18
N ASN A 238 17.15 3.74 6.99
CA ASN A 238 16.05 4.00 6.07
C ASN A 238 14.96 2.92 6.06
N TYR A 239 15.10 1.85 6.87
CA TYR A 239 14.03 0.86 7.01
C TYR A 239 13.85 0.39 8.45
N ALA A 240 12.64 -0.03 8.79
CA ALA A 240 12.30 -0.54 10.12
C ALA A 240 11.14 -1.55 10.04
N LEU A 241 11.14 -2.55 10.94
CA LEU A 241 9.95 -3.36 11.16
C LEU A 241 8.89 -2.51 11.86
N ASN A 242 7.65 -2.63 11.38
CA ASN A 242 6.51 -1.94 11.91
C ASN A 242 5.23 -2.78 11.76
N PHE A 243 4.86 -3.51 12.79
CA PHE A 243 3.70 -4.40 12.76
C PHE A 243 2.34 -3.67 12.84
N SER A 244 2.31 -2.35 13.04
CA SER A 244 1.07 -1.57 12.94
C SER A 244 0.63 -1.33 11.50
N ILE A 245 1.51 -1.55 10.51
CA ILE A 245 1.12 -1.48 9.11
C ILE A 245 0.22 -2.69 8.80
N ALA A 246 -1.05 -2.51 9.09
CA ALA A 246 -2.09 -3.49 8.79
C ALA A 246 -2.83 -3.13 7.51
N ARG A 247 -2.66 -1.89 7.04
CA ARG A 247 -3.29 -1.34 5.83
C ARG A 247 -2.69 -1.88 4.56
N GLY A 248 -3.43 -1.66 3.58
CA GLY A 248 -3.17 -1.87 2.18
C GLY A 248 -4.49 -2.25 1.54
N LEU A 249 -4.53 -2.27 0.22
CA LEU A 249 -5.65 -2.84 -0.50
C LEU A 249 -5.81 -4.31 -0.06
N ASP A 250 -7.05 -4.77 0.05
CA ASP A 250 -7.37 -6.09 0.62
C ASP A 250 -6.72 -7.26 -0.13
N TYR A 251 -6.11 -6.98 -1.29
CA TYR A 251 -5.43 -7.99 -2.10
C TYR A 251 -3.98 -8.30 -1.70
N TYR A 252 -3.35 -7.55 -0.76
CA TYR A 252 -2.00 -7.90 -0.30
C TYR A 252 -2.00 -9.16 0.58
N THR A 253 -1.05 -10.05 0.32
CA THR A 253 -0.98 -11.40 0.93
C THR A 253 0.31 -11.70 1.68
N GLY A 254 1.36 -10.91 1.47
CA GLY A 254 2.69 -11.09 2.03
C GLY A 254 3.28 -9.80 2.59
N THR A 255 4.49 -9.47 2.15
CA THR A 255 5.18 -8.23 2.55
C THR A 255 4.37 -6.99 2.22
N VAL A 256 4.35 -6.02 3.11
CA VAL A 256 3.74 -4.70 2.94
C VAL A 256 4.71 -3.61 3.33
N TYR A 257 4.58 -2.45 2.67
CA TYR A 257 5.47 -1.30 2.82
C TYR A 257 4.68 -0.03 3.08
N GLU A 258 5.25 0.83 3.90
CA GLU A 258 4.78 2.19 4.08
C GLU A 258 5.97 3.11 4.32
N THR A 259 6.07 4.20 3.56
CA THR A 259 7.17 5.17 3.70
C THR A 259 6.64 6.49 4.24
N THR A 260 7.33 7.01 5.26
CA THR A 260 7.01 8.29 5.91
C THR A 260 8.25 9.17 5.97
N LEU A 261 8.04 10.50 5.93
CA LEU A 261 9.10 11.49 6.19
C LEU A 261 9.30 11.64 7.69
N ASN A 262 10.55 11.53 8.16
CA ASN A 262 10.86 11.54 9.59
C ASN A 262 10.62 12.92 10.23
N ASP A 263 10.94 13.99 9.51
CA ASP A 263 10.78 15.37 9.99
C ASP A 263 9.35 15.90 9.80
N TYR A 264 8.50 15.18 9.05
CA TYR A 264 7.15 15.59 8.71
C TYR A 264 6.12 14.46 8.92
N PRO A 265 6.03 13.87 10.13
CA PRO A 265 5.14 12.73 10.38
C PRO A 265 3.66 13.03 10.13
N GLN A 266 3.24 14.32 10.23
CA GLN A 266 1.88 14.77 9.95
C GLN A 266 1.47 14.59 8.47
N ILE A 267 2.43 14.48 7.55
CA ILE A 267 2.17 14.17 6.14
C ILE A 267 1.61 12.74 6.01
N GLY A 268 2.04 11.85 6.89
CA GLY A 268 1.69 10.43 6.86
C GLY A 268 2.39 9.69 5.72
N SER A 269 1.77 8.62 5.24
CA SER A 269 2.33 7.80 4.18
C SER A 269 2.46 8.55 2.86
N ILE A 270 3.67 8.56 2.30
CA ILE A 270 4.00 9.15 0.99
C ILE A 270 4.11 8.09 -0.11
N CYS A 271 4.37 6.85 0.28
CA CYS A 271 4.47 5.69 -0.60
C CYS A 271 4.00 4.45 0.16
N SER A 272 3.24 3.59 -0.49
CA SER A 272 2.79 2.32 0.10
C SER A 272 2.65 1.24 -0.95
N GLY A 273 2.70 -0.01 -0.52
CA GLY A 273 2.56 -1.15 -1.41
C GLY A 273 2.67 -2.50 -0.72
N GLY A 274 2.84 -3.55 -1.50
CA GLY A 274 3.00 -4.90 -0.97
C GLY A 274 2.94 -5.99 -2.03
N ARG A 275 3.08 -7.22 -1.56
CA ARG A 275 2.97 -8.46 -2.34
C ARG A 275 1.51 -8.88 -2.49
N TYR A 276 1.14 -9.30 -3.69
CA TYR A 276 -0.15 -9.90 -4.02
C TYR A 276 0.05 -11.20 -4.81
N GLU A 277 -0.76 -12.23 -4.51
CA GLU A 277 -0.56 -13.57 -5.08
C GLU A 277 -1.55 -13.91 -6.20
N ASN A 278 -2.74 -13.31 -6.18
CA ASN A 278 -3.82 -13.76 -7.05
C ASN A 278 -4.70 -12.60 -7.56
N LEU A 279 -4.09 -11.46 -7.91
CA LEU A 279 -4.85 -10.32 -8.42
C LEU A 279 -5.42 -10.60 -9.83
N ALA A 280 -4.68 -11.33 -10.66
CA ALA A 280 -5.08 -11.68 -12.02
C ALA A 280 -5.97 -12.93 -12.13
N GLY A 281 -6.28 -13.61 -11.03
CA GLY A 281 -6.96 -14.92 -11.03
C GLY A 281 -8.40 -14.93 -11.59
N HIS A 282 -8.99 -13.76 -11.86
CA HIS A 282 -10.27 -13.64 -12.56
C HIS A 282 -10.12 -13.62 -14.08
N TYR A 283 -8.94 -13.27 -14.58
CA TYR A 283 -8.69 -13.07 -16.02
C TYR A 283 -7.95 -14.23 -16.66
N THR A 284 -7.19 -14.99 -15.85
CA THR A 284 -6.40 -16.12 -16.33
C THR A 284 -6.35 -17.24 -15.28
N LYS A 285 -6.07 -18.47 -15.73
CA LYS A 285 -5.77 -19.62 -14.87
C LYS A 285 -4.30 -19.62 -14.42
N SER A 286 -3.45 -18.83 -15.05
CA SER A 286 -2.05 -18.68 -14.71
C SER A 286 -1.91 -18.01 -13.35
N LYS A 287 -0.92 -18.44 -12.57
CA LYS A 287 -0.54 -17.76 -11.34
C LYS A 287 0.38 -16.60 -11.70
N LEU A 288 -0.04 -15.40 -11.38
CA LEU A 288 0.68 -14.15 -11.66
C LEU A 288 0.90 -13.38 -10.36
N PRO A 289 1.77 -13.90 -9.46
CA PRO A 289 2.12 -13.18 -8.24
C PRO A 289 2.89 -11.90 -8.57
N GLY A 290 2.69 -10.87 -7.77
CA GLY A 290 3.38 -9.60 -7.95
C GLY A 290 3.71 -8.92 -6.64
N VAL A 291 4.61 -7.97 -6.71
CA VAL A 291 4.95 -7.04 -5.63
C VAL A 291 5.16 -5.66 -6.22
N GLY A 292 4.66 -4.63 -5.56
CA GLY A 292 4.78 -3.27 -6.07
C GLY A 292 4.45 -2.21 -5.05
N ILE A 293 4.68 -0.96 -5.46
CA ILE A 293 4.37 0.24 -4.65
C ILE A 293 3.71 1.30 -5.50
N SER A 294 3.03 2.19 -4.81
CA SER A 294 2.44 3.40 -5.37
C SER A 294 2.88 4.64 -4.59
N ILE A 295 3.38 5.65 -5.32
CA ILE A 295 3.62 6.98 -4.80
C ILE A 295 2.43 7.85 -5.22
N GLY A 296 1.72 8.41 -4.27
CA GLY A 296 0.65 9.39 -4.52
C GLY A 296 1.22 10.76 -4.89
N LEU A 297 1.69 10.94 -6.13
CA LEU A 297 2.46 12.10 -6.56
C LEU A 297 1.75 13.43 -6.29
N THR A 298 0.48 13.56 -6.65
CA THR A 298 -0.28 14.79 -6.42
C THR A 298 -0.38 15.15 -4.95
N ARG A 299 -0.61 14.13 -4.09
CA ARG A 299 -0.67 14.32 -2.64
C ARG A 299 0.69 14.69 -2.07
N LEU A 300 1.75 13.98 -2.48
CA LEU A 300 3.11 14.26 -2.05
C LEU A 300 3.50 15.69 -2.40
N PHE A 301 3.35 16.08 -3.67
CA PHE A 301 3.67 17.43 -4.14
C PHE A 301 2.90 18.51 -3.36
N PHE A 302 1.58 18.31 -3.18
CA PHE A 302 0.76 19.26 -2.41
C PHE A 302 1.29 19.43 -0.99
N GLN A 303 1.64 18.34 -0.31
CA GLN A 303 2.10 18.38 1.06
C GLN A 303 3.51 18.95 1.21
N LEU A 304 4.42 18.65 0.28
CA LEU A 304 5.76 19.24 0.24
C LEU A 304 5.68 20.75 0.00
N LYS A 305 4.77 21.19 -0.89
CA LYS A 305 4.51 22.62 -1.12
C LYS A 305 3.94 23.30 0.13
N ASP A 306 2.95 22.70 0.78
CA ASP A 306 2.33 23.20 2.02
C ASP A 306 3.34 23.32 3.17
N ALA A 307 4.33 22.41 3.20
CA ALA A 307 5.44 22.42 4.16
C ALA A 307 6.61 23.35 3.79
N GLY A 308 6.56 24.00 2.62
CA GLY A 308 7.63 24.89 2.14
C GLY A 308 8.91 24.14 1.68
N LEU A 309 8.80 22.84 1.38
CA LEU A 309 9.91 21.99 0.95
C LEU A 309 10.13 21.98 -0.57
N VAL A 310 9.21 22.56 -1.32
CA VAL A 310 9.33 22.73 -2.77
C VAL A 310 9.34 24.21 -3.06
N ASP A 311 10.39 24.67 -3.71
CA ASP A 311 10.48 26.02 -4.23
C ASP A 311 9.55 26.13 -5.46
N THR A 312 8.51 26.92 -5.31
CA THR A 312 7.54 27.17 -6.39
C THR A 312 7.61 28.62 -6.77
N ALA A 313 8.13 28.92 -7.94
CA ALA A 313 7.99 30.26 -8.51
C ALA A 313 6.49 30.60 -8.63
N GLU A 314 6.10 31.80 -8.18
CA GLU A 314 4.69 32.24 -8.27
C GLU A 314 4.24 32.36 -9.73
N SER A 315 5.17 32.61 -10.63
CA SER A 315 4.95 32.73 -12.08
C SER A 315 6.15 32.21 -12.86
N SER A 316 5.89 31.60 -14.01
CA SER A 316 6.92 31.28 -15.02
C SER A 316 7.27 32.51 -15.90
N VAL A 317 6.66 33.66 -15.65
CA VAL A 317 6.80 34.89 -16.41
C VAL A 317 7.38 35.98 -15.51
N ASP A 318 8.52 36.55 -15.90
CA ASP A 318 9.18 37.62 -15.16
C ASP A 318 8.42 38.95 -15.29
N VAL A 319 7.79 39.18 -16.43
CA VAL A 319 7.01 40.37 -16.73
C VAL A 319 5.73 40.01 -17.46
N LEU A 320 4.59 40.50 -16.93
CA LEU A 320 3.29 40.44 -17.58
C LEU A 320 2.93 41.84 -18.11
N VAL A 321 2.77 41.99 -19.41
CA VAL A 321 2.26 43.21 -20.04
C VAL A 321 0.77 43.02 -20.32
N ALA A 322 -0.10 43.79 -19.65
CA ALA A 322 -1.50 43.82 -19.94
C ALA A 322 -1.80 45.00 -20.90
N LEU A 323 -2.45 44.72 -22.03
CA LEU A 323 -3.03 45.72 -22.91
C LEU A 323 -4.38 46.09 -22.31
N LEU A 324 -4.55 47.38 -21.97
CA LEU A 324 -5.78 47.90 -21.34
C LEU A 324 -6.75 48.50 -22.34
N ASP A 325 -6.24 48.86 -23.55
CA ASP A 325 -7.03 49.47 -24.64
C ASP A 325 -6.63 48.75 -25.98
N ASP A 326 -7.55 48.74 -26.95
CA ASP A 326 -7.35 48.26 -28.32
C ASP A 326 -6.54 49.24 -29.15
#